data_028c6979a1eeecf4573cde84b54db658
#
_entry.id   028c6979a1eeecf4573cde84b54db658
#
_cell.length_a   1.000
_cell.length_b   1.000
_cell.length_c   1.000
_cell.angle_alpha   90.00
_cell.angle_beta   90.00
_cell.angle_gamma   90.00
#
_symmetry.space_group_name_H-M   'P 1'
#
loop_
_entity.id
_entity.type
_entity.pdbx_description
1 polymer ?
#
loop_
_entity_poly.entity_id
_entity_poly.type
_entity_poly.pdbx_seq_one_letter_code
_entity_poly.pdbx_strand_id
1 'polypeptide(L)'
;MTTHTATTMPDTAGTSAAPTVSAGARSTSVGVDVYRTRLAHHSQIEPRPHNTVWGSMGNPGPLSAPELRRYADRGYHTETNVLADGDIAECLREVEAITERLGDDDRVIRESSSGDVRSLFAAHQLSDVIAEICARESIVGVARQILDDDVTIHQSRINLKPGFAGGPFYWHSDFETWHAEDGMPAPRALSVSLALTPNVTTNGPLMIIPGSHRRFVSCVGSTPGDYHRESLTSYRPPFGTPEEQDVASLADELGIDTITGPAGSALYFDSNCLHASGGNITPYPRSNLFVVFNAKSNALQEPYGGTAPRPDHLAHR
;
A
#
# COMPACT_ATOMS: atom_id res chain seq x y z
N MET A 1 -39.88 -2.59 76.72
CA MET A 1 -41.08 -1.80 77.01
C MET A 1 -41.47 -1.01 75.81
N THR A 2 -42.55 -1.45 75.22
CA THR A 2 -43.69 -0.63 74.71
C THR A 2 -43.37 0.31 73.52
N THR A 3 -44.10 0.39 72.46
CA THR A 3 -45.34 -0.19 71.90
C THR A 3 -45.52 0.41 70.49
N HIS A 4 -46.06 -0.41 69.63
CA HIS A 4 -46.82 -0.14 68.41
C HIS A 4 -47.29 1.29 68.06
N THR A 5 -47.32 1.66 66.85
CA THR A 5 -48.58 1.76 66.08
C THR A 5 -48.32 1.90 64.56
N ALA A 6 -49.06 1.11 63.77
CA ALA A 6 -49.19 1.18 62.28
C ALA A 6 -50.27 2.23 61.95
N THR A 7 -50.15 2.84 60.79
CA THR A 7 -51.28 3.44 60.09
C THR A 7 -51.06 3.38 58.56
N THR A 8 -52.09 3.01 57.86
CA THR A 8 -52.40 2.62 56.52
C THR A 8 -52.23 3.66 55.45
N MET A 9 -52.09 3.15 54.17
CA MET A 9 -52.09 3.76 52.83
C MET A 9 -53.30 4.71 52.52
N PRO A 10 -53.19 5.47 51.38
CA PRO A 10 -53.78 4.93 50.16
C PRO A 10 -52.98 5.16 48.86
N ASP A 11 -53.29 4.26 47.92
CA ASP A 11 -52.96 4.24 46.51
C ASP A 11 -53.30 5.51 45.74
N THR A 12 -52.40 5.92 44.81
CA THR A 12 -52.81 6.55 43.55
C THR A 12 -51.88 6.11 42.43
N ALA A 13 -52.46 5.42 41.46
CA ALA A 13 -51.83 5.03 40.21
C ALA A 13 -51.50 6.25 39.32
N GLY A 14 -50.30 6.30 38.80
CA GLY A 14 -49.85 7.24 37.77
C GLY A 14 -49.00 6.52 36.75
N THR A 15 -49.62 6.08 35.65
CA THR A 15 -48.97 5.54 34.48
C THR A 15 -48.12 6.63 33.77
N SER A 16 -46.80 6.47 33.75
CA SER A 16 -45.93 7.24 32.88
C SER A 16 -45.16 6.28 31.96
N ALA A 17 -45.51 6.33 30.68
CA ALA A 17 -44.85 5.57 29.64
C ALA A 17 -43.45 6.15 29.39
N ALA A 18 -42.43 5.31 29.50
CA ALA A 18 -41.07 5.62 29.08
C ALA A 18 -40.97 5.50 27.56
N PRO A 19 -40.20 6.40 26.87
CA PRO A 19 -39.97 6.26 25.46
C PRO A 19 -38.97 5.15 25.20
N THR A 20 -39.38 4.15 24.43
CA THR A 20 -38.51 3.12 23.84
C THR A 20 -37.61 3.77 22.78
N VAL A 21 -36.35 3.99 23.11
CA VAL A 21 -35.30 4.30 22.14
C VAL A 21 -34.88 2.98 21.49
N SER A 22 -35.38 2.74 20.30
CA SER A 22 -34.90 1.69 19.39
C SER A 22 -33.49 2.06 18.91
N ALA A 23 -32.48 1.57 19.59
CA ALA A 23 -31.11 1.56 19.05
C ALA A 23 -31.03 0.47 17.99
N GLY A 24 -31.22 0.86 16.74
CA GLY A 24 -30.90 0.05 15.58
C GLY A 24 -29.39 -0.13 15.51
N ALA A 25 -28.87 -1.12 16.20
CA ALA A 25 -27.53 -1.61 15.97
C ALA A 25 -27.47 -2.18 14.55
N ARG A 26 -26.88 -1.44 13.62
CA ARG A 26 -26.43 -2.00 12.34
C ARG A 26 -25.32 -2.99 12.68
N SER A 27 -25.65 -4.26 12.73
CA SER A 27 -24.71 -5.36 12.72
C SER A 27 -24.01 -5.33 11.35
N THR A 28 -22.88 -4.64 11.26
CA THR A 28 -21.90 -4.92 10.21
C THR A 28 -21.34 -6.28 10.54
N SER A 29 -21.69 -7.30 9.76
CA SER A 29 -21.00 -8.58 9.77
C SER A 29 -19.55 -8.29 9.37
N VAL A 30 -18.68 -8.16 10.36
CA VAL A 30 -17.23 -8.17 10.13
C VAL A 30 -16.94 -9.55 9.58
N GLY A 31 -16.66 -9.65 8.26
CA GLY A 31 -16.25 -10.89 7.64
C GLY A 31 -15.03 -11.43 8.39
N VAL A 32 -14.88 -12.76 8.41
CA VAL A 32 -13.69 -13.37 9.01
C VAL A 32 -12.46 -12.85 8.27
N ASP A 33 -11.52 -12.23 9.00
CA ASP A 33 -10.24 -11.82 8.43
C ASP A 33 -9.47 -13.05 7.93
N VAL A 34 -9.25 -13.11 6.61
CA VAL A 34 -8.56 -14.21 5.93
C VAL A 34 -7.08 -13.91 5.67
N TYR A 35 -6.60 -12.71 6.02
CA TYR A 35 -5.22 -12.27 5.85
C TYR A 35 -4.56 -11.94 7.20
N ARG A 36 -4.76 -12.83 8.16
CA ARG A 36 -4.26 -12.63 9.53
C ARG A 36 -2.74 -12.47 9.53
N THR A 37 -2.28 -11.34 10.07
CA THR A 37 -0.86 -10.98 10.14
C THR A 37 -0.55 -10.30 11.47
N ARG A 38 0.72 -10.27 11.85
CA ARG A 38 1.24 -9.61 13.07
C ARG A 38 0.55 -10.09 14.37
N LEU A 39 0.13 -11.34 14.41
CA LEU A 39 -0.57 -11.96 15.55
C LEU A 39 0.17 -13.15 16.16
N ALA A 40 1.17 -13.71 15.46
CA ALA A 40 1.86 -14.92 15.85
C ALA A 40 3.36 -14.65 16.08
N HIS A 41 4.03 -15.64 16.69
CA HIS A 41 5.49 -15.61 16.88
C HIS A 41 6.27 -16.17 15.68
N HIS A 42 5.58 -16.73 14.70
CA HIS A 42 6.13 -17.26 13.47
C HIS A 42 5.28 -16.79 12.30
N SER A 43 5.94 -16.47 11.20
CA SER A 43 5.30 -16.17 9.92
C SER A 43 4.66 -17.45 9.33
N GLN A 44 3.69 -17.25 8.45
CA GLN A 44 3.03 -18.32 7.70
C GLN A 44 2.91 -17.91 6.23
N ILE A 45 3.14 -18.88 5.34
CA ILE A 45 2.92 -18.70 3.91
C ILE A 45 1.64 -19.46 3.56
N GLU A 46 0.57 -18.73 3.24
CA GLU A 46 -0.73 -19.30 2.91
C GLU A 46 -1.13 -18.99 1.47
N PRO A 47 -1.89 -19.87 0.79
CA PRO A 47 -2.45 -19.54 -0.51
C PRO A 47 -3.35 -18.31 -0.43
N ARG A 48 -3.19 -17.37 -1.36
CA ARG A 48 -4.09 -16.22 -1.49
C ARG A 48 -5.49 -16.71 -1.93
N PRO A 49 -6.57 -16.39 -1.18
CA PRO A 49 -7.92 -16.84 -1.52
C PRO A 49 -8.56 -16.09 -2.70
N HIS A 50 -8.02 -14.92 -3.09
CA HIS A 50 -8.56 -14.09 -4.15
C HIS A 50 -7.76 -14.21 -5.45
N ASN A 51 -8.43 -14.02 -6.58
CA ASN A 51 -7.79 -13.97 -7.89
C ASN A 51 -6.86 -12.75 -8.01
N THR A 52 -5.83 -12.86 -8.86
CA THR A 52 -4.91 -11.77 -9.18
C THR A 52 -5.56 -10.77 -10.16
N VAL A 53 -6.18 -11.27 -11.22
CA VAL A 53 -7.03 -10.50 -12.11
C VAL A 53 -8.46 -10.69 -11.63
N TRP A 54 -9.10 -9.62 -11.20
CA TRP A 54 -10.47 -9.65 -10.71
C TRP A 54 -11.45 -9.69 -11.88
N GLY A 55 -12.64 -10.22 -11.68
CA GLY A 55 -13.60 -10.42 -12.77
C GLY A 55 -13.14 -11.54 -13.71
N SER A 56 -12.71 -11.20 -14.91
CA SER A 56 -12.34 -12.19 -15.94
C SER A 56 -11.08 -11.81 -16.70
N MET A 57 -10.45 -12.80 -17.34
CA MET A 57 -9.31 -12.60 -18.25
C MET A 57 -9.70 -11.89 -19.55
N GLY A 58 -10.99 -11.59 -19.76
CA GLY A 58 -11.54 -10.83 -20.88
C GLY A 58 -11.94 -9.41 -20.51
N ASN A 59 -11.57 -8.91 -19.34
CA ASN A 59 -11.86 -7.53 -18.95
C ASN A 59 -11.32 -6.55 -19.99
N PRO A 60 -12.14 -5.57 -20.41
CA PRO A 60 -11.68 -4.57 -21.37
C PRO A 60 -10.64 -3.64 -20.74
N GLY A 61 -9.65 -3.23 -21.53
CA GLY A 61 -8.63 -2.29 -21.09
C GLY A 61 -7.37 -2.33 -21.95
N PRO A 62 -6.31 -1.63 -21.51
CA PRO A 62 -5.08 -1.47 -22.31
C PRO A 62 -4.32 -2.79 -22.56
N LEU A 63 -4.32 -3.71 -21.59
CA LEU A 63 -3.55 -4.95 -21.72
C LEU A 63 -4.31 -5.98 -22.56
N SER A 64 -3.59 -6.63 -23.46
CA SER A 64 -4.08 -7.77 -24.21
C SER A 64 -4.30 -9.00 -23.31
N ALA A 65 -5.11 -9.97 -23.75
CA ALA A 65 -5.33 -11.20 -22.99
C ALA A 65 -4.03 -12.01 -22.68
N PRO A 66 -3.02 -12.07 -23.57
CA PRO A 66 -1.71 -12.65 -23.21
C PRO A 66 -0.96 -11.88 -22.13
N GLU A 67 -1.06 -10.55 -22.10
CA GLU A 67 -0.42 -9.70 -21.05
C GLU A 67 -1.11 -9.87 -19.71
N LEU A 68 -2.46 -9.89 -19.69
CA LEU A 68 -3.21 -10.23 -18.48
C LEU A 68 -2.85 -11.60 -17.92
N ARG A 69 -2.68 -12.62 -18.78
CA ARG A 69 -2.24 -13.96 -18.34
C ARG A 69 -0.84 -13.90 -17.73
N ARG A 70 0.11 -13.22 -18.37
CA ARG A 70 1.47 -13.04 -17.81
C ARG A 70 1.43 -12.32 -16.47
N TYR A 71 0.61 -11.26 -16.36
CA TYR A 71 0.40 -10.57 -15.09
C TYR A 71 -0.18 -11.51 -14.02
N ALA A 72 -1.21 -12.29 -14.34
CA ALA A 72 -1.80 -13.25 -13.42
C ALA A 72 -0.81 -14.33 -12.96
N ASP A 73 0.13 -14.71 -13.83
CA ASP A 73 1.16 -15.71 -13.52
C ASP A 73 2.33 -15.14 -12.71
N ARG A 74 2.80 -13.95 -13.06
CA ARG A 74 4.01 -13.36 -12.49
C ARG A 74 3.73 -12.34 -11.37
N GLY A 75 2.52 -11.78 -11.33
CA GLY A 75 2.13 -10.70 -10.41
C GLY A 75 2.58 -9.32 -10.87
N TYR A 76 3.18 -9.20 -12.06
CA TYR A 76 3.59 -7.91 -12.59
C TYR A 76 3.62 -7.87 -14.14
N HIS A 77 3.57 -6.65 -14.66
CA HIS A 77 3.73 -6.32 -16.08
C HIS A 77 4.63 -5.10 -16.22
N THR A 78 5.45 -5.05 -17.28
CA THR A 78 6.31 -3.91 -17.59
C THR A 78 6.00 -3.38 -18.97
N GLU A 79 6.06 -2.07 -19.13
CA GLU A 79 5.84 -1.37 -20.38
C GLU A 79 6.87 -0.25 -20.55
N THR A 80 7.34 0.00 -21.75
CA THR A 80 8.28 1.10 -22.05
C THR A 80 7.56 2.25 -22.74
N ASN A 81 8.13 3.47 -22.65
CA ASN A 81 7.60 4.67 -23.31
C ASN A 81 6.18 5.06 -22.87
N VAL A 82 5.82 4.83 -21.60
CA VAL A 82 4.53 5.24 -21.00
C VAL A 82 4.52 6.75 -20.73
N LEU A 83 5.68 7.33 -20.37
CA LEU A 83 5.87 8.78 -20.23
C LEU A 83 6.79 9.30 -21.33
N ALA A 84 6.47 10.46 -21.87
CA ALA A 84 7.35 11.20 -22.78
C ALA A 84 8.44 11.97 -21.99
N ASP A 85 9.55 12.30 -22.64
CA ASP A 85 10.65 13.06 -22.03
C ASP A 85 10.19 14.39 -21.42
N GLY A 86 9.20 15.06 -22.03
CA GLY A 86 8.60 16.29 -21.53
C GLY A 86 7.90 16.09 -20.18
N ASP A 87 7.12 15.02 -20.05
CA ASP A 87 6.42 14.66 -18.80
C ASP A 87 7.41 14.38 -17.67
N ILE A 88 8.47 13.64 -18.00
CA ILE A 88 9.54 13.29 -17.05
C ILE A 88 10.23 14.53 -16.54
N ALA A 89 10.65 15.43 -17.46
CA ALA A 89 11.34 16.67 -17.10
C ALA A 89 10.45 17.59 -16.25
N GLU A 90 9.16 17.66 -16.54
CA GLU A 90 8.21 18.46 -15.79
C GLU A 90 7.96 17.86 -14.40
N CYS A 91 7.75 16.55 -14.31
CA CYS A 91 7.60 15.85 -13.04
C CYS A 91 8.82 16.03 -12.12
N LEU A 92 10.04 15.93 -12.64
CA LEU A 92 11.27 16.15 -11.87
C LEU A 92 11.39 17.58 -11.35
N ARG A 93 11.02 18.61 -12.15
CA ARG A 93 10.99 20.01 -11.70
C ARG A 93 9.96 20.22 -10.58
N GLU A 94 8.76 19.61 -10.70
CA GLU A 94 7.74 19.67 -9.66
C GLU A 94 8.22 19.04 -8.35
N VAL A 95 8.88 17.88 -8.42
CA VAL A 95 9.44 17.20 -7.23
C VAL A 95 10.46 18.08 -6.52
N GLU A 96 11.37 18.72 -7.25
CA GLU A 96 12.37 19.64 -6.70
C GLU A 96 11.69 20.85 -6.02
N ALA A 97 10.78 21.52 -6.72
CA ALA A 97 10.05 22.68 -6.19
C ALA A 97 9.21 22.33 -4.94
N ILE A 98 8.56 21.17 -4.94
CA ILE A 98 7.75 20.71 -3.80
C ILE A 98 8.63 20.39 -2.61
N THR A 99 9.72 19.68 -2.79
CA THR A 99 10.61 19.29 -1.69
C THR A 99 11.30 20.51 -1.07
N GLU A 100 11.67 21.51 -1.86
CA GLU A 100 12.19 22.78 -1.38
C GLU A 100 11.12 23.55 -0.57
N ARG A 101 9.90 23.64 -1.07
CA ARG A 101 8.78 24.34 -0.43
C ARG A 101 8.36 23.69 0.89
N LEU A 102 8.34 22.36 0.96
CA LEU A 102 7.88 21.61 2.13
C LEU A 102 8.94 21.51 3.23
N GLY A 103 10.22 21.50 2.88
CA GLY A 103 11.30 21.39 3.87
C GLY A 103 11.20 20.12 4.72
N ASP A 104 10.87 20.29 6.02
CA ASP A 104 10.77 19.20 7.01
C ASP A 104 9.32 18.74 7.27
N ASP A 105 8.42 18.90 6.30
CA ASP A 105 7.04 18.40 6.37
C ASP A 105 7.01 16.87 6.48
N ASP A 106 6.04 16.32 7.21
CA ASP A 106 5.87 14.86 7.42
C ASP A 106 5.71 14.05 6.11
N ARG A 107 5.39 14.70 4.99
CA ARG A 107 5.34 14.09 3.64
C ARG A 107 6.71 13.89 3.01
N VAL A 108 7.75 14.54 3.52
CA VAL A 108 9.12 14.46 3.03
C VAL A 108 9.94 13.56 3.95
N ILE A 109 10.25 12.37 3.49
CA ILE A 109 11.10 11.44 4.23
C ILE A 109 12.54 11.59 3.74
N ARG A 110 13.49 11.66 4.66
CA ARG A 110 14.91 11.83 4.36
C ARG A 110 15.71 10.56 4.65
N GLU A 111 16.78 10.36 3.89
CA GLU A 111 17.79 9.33 4.16
C GLU A 111 18.46 9.63 5.51
N SER A 112 18.45 8.66 6.41
CA SER A 112 19.03 8.80 7.75
C SER A 112 20.56 9.03 7.74
N SER A 113 21.23 8.58 6.68
CA SER A 113 22.69 8.66 6.54
C SER A 113 23.19 9.98 5.94
N SER A 114 22.44 10.60 5.00
CA SER A 114 22.88 11.78 4.24
C SER A 114 21.99 13.01 4.42
N GLY A 115 20.72 12.81 4.86
CA GLY A 115 19.71 13.87 4.89
C GLY A 115 19.06 14.17 3.53
N ASP A 116 19.49 13.52 2.47
CA ASP A 116 18.84 13.64 1.14
C ASP A 116 17.40 13.15 1.18
N VAL A 117 16.56 13.68 0.29
CA VAL A 117 15.17 13.22 0.19
C VAL A 117 15.13 11.77 -0.31
N ARG A 118 14.48 10.91 0.48
CA ARG A 118 14.24 9.50 0.20
C ARG A 118 12.87 9.28 -0.45
N SER A 119 11.85 9.95 0.08
CA SER A 119 10.48 9.82 -0.43
C SER A 119 9.71 11.12 -0.23
N LEU A 120 8.85 11.46 -1.20
CA LEU A 120 7.85 12.52 -1.12
C LEU A 120 6.46 11.88 -1.26
N PHE A 121 5.65 11.92 -0.20
CA PHE A 121 4.31 11.35 -0.19
C PHE A 121 3.23 12.33 -0.64
N ALA A 122 2.07 11.80 -1.02
CA ALA A 122 0.90 12.53 -1.53
C ALA A 122 1.23 13.43 -2.75
N ALA A 123 2.17 12.99 -3.59
CA ALA A 123 2.67 13.79 -4.70
C ALA A 123 1.58 14.27 -5.66
N HIS A 124 0.54 13.44 -5.91
CA HIS A 124 -0.63 13.79 -6.74
C HIS A 124 -1.51 14.90 -6.14
N GLN A 125 -1.45 15.13 -4.81
CA GLN A 125 -2.18 16.21 -4.13
C GLN A 125 -1.37 17.52 -4.09
N LEU A 126 -0.08 17.44 -4.38
CA LEU A 126 0.87 18.55 -4.29
C LEU A 126 1.20 19.17 -5.65
N SER A 127 0.89 18.49 -6.76
CA SER A 127 1.15 18.92 -8.13
C SER A 127 0.07 18.44 -9.09
N ASP A 128 -0.52 19.38 -9.81
CA ASP A 128 -1.49 19.10 -10.87
C ASP A 128 -0.86 18.27 -12.00
N VAL A 129 0.41 18.50 -12.32
CA VAL A 129 1.18 17.72 -13.33
C VAL A 129 1.22 16.24 -12.92
N ILE A 130 1.56 15.95 -11.66
CA ILE A 130 1.62 14.58 -11.16
C ILE A 130 0.23 13.96 -11.11
N ALA A 131 -0.79 14.74 -10.71
CA ALA A 131 -2.18 14.28 -10.72
C ALA A 131 -2.66 13.90 -12.13
N GLU A 132 -2.37 14.73 -13.13
CA GLU A 132 -2.69 14.47 -14.54
C GLU A 132 -1.98 13.21 -15.07
N ILE A 133 -0.70 13.01 -14.73
CA ILE A 133 0.02 11.78 -15.08
C ILE A 133 -0.67 10.56 -14.48
N CYS A 134 -0.99 10.59 -13.19
CA CYS A 134 -1.67 9.49 -12.50
C CYS A 134 -3.07 9.17 -13.09
N ALA A 135 -3.75 10.18 -13.64
CA ALA A 135 -5.09 10.05 -14.21
C ALA A 135 -5.12 9.60 -15.68
N ARG A 136 -3.96 9.46 -16.35
CA ARG A 136 -3.91 9.05 -17.76
C ARG A 136 -4.49 7.65 -17.95
N GLU A 137 -5.33 7.48 -18.98
CA GLU A 137 -5.99 6.20 -19.25
C GLU A 137 -4.97 5.08 -19.56
N SER A 138 -3.82 5.38 -20.12
CA SER A 138 -2.72 4.43 -20.30
C SER A 138 -2.16 3.89 -18.95
N ILE A 139 -2.43 4.55 -17.86
CA ILE A 139 -1.96 4.18 -16.50
C ILE A 139 -3.14 3.67 -15.67
N VAL A 140 -4.16 4.51 -15.43
CA VAL A 140 -5.31 4.13 -14.60
C VAL A 140 -6.19 3.07 -15.25
N GLY A 141 -6.24 3.01 -16.59
CA GLY A 141 -6.99 2.01 -17.34
C GLY A 141 -6.47 0.58 -17.11
N VAL A 142 -5.16 0.41 -16.95
CA VAL A 142 -4.56 -0.89 -16.56
C VAL A 142 -5.06 -1.32 -15.17
N ALA A 143 -5.12 -0.38 -14.22
CA ALA A 143 -5.63 -0.67 -12.88
C ALA A 143 -7.11 -1.07 -12.93
N ARG A 144 -7.96 -0.33 -13.65
CA ARG A 144 -9.39 -0.68 -13.82
C ARG A 144 -9.56 -2.05 -14.45
N GLN A 145 -8.76 -2.38 -15.45
CA GLN A 145 -8.82 -3.67 -16.13
C GLN A 145 -8.45 -4.84 -15.22
N ILE A 146 -7.37 -4.71 -14.45
CA ILE A 146 -6.89 -5.78 -13.55
C ILE A 146 -7.83 -5.94 -12.35
N LEU A 147 -8.30 -4.81 -11.79
CA LEU A 147 -9.11 -4.80 -10.58
C LEU A 147 -10.61 -4.99 -10.86
N ASP A 148 -11.04 -4.92 -12.14
CA ASP A 148 -12.44 -5.01 -12.57
C ASP A 148 -13.37 -4.11 -11.75
N ASP A 149 -12.95 -2.85 -11.59
CA ASP A 149 -13.65 -1.85 -10.78
C ASP A 149 -13.21 -0.44 -11.15
N ASP A 150 -14.00 0.55 -10.77
CA ASP A 150 -13.50 1.91 -10.61
C ASP A 150 -12.44 1.95 -9.49
N VAL A 151 -11.49 2.86 -9.62
CA VAL A 151 -10.37 2.95 -8.68
C VAL A 151 -10.25 4.34 -8.06
N THR A 152 -9.67 4.37 -6.87
CA THR A 152 -9.18 5.58 -6.19
C THR A 152 -7.68 5.47 -5.97
N ILE A 153 -7.00 6.60 -5.82
CA ILE A 153 -5.59 6.59 -5.42
C ILE A 153 -5.54 6.39 -3.90
N HIS A 154 -5.01 5.26 -3.48
CA HIS A 154 -4.72 4.96 -2.08
C HIS A 154 -3.47 5.69 -1.58
N GLN A 155 -2.42 5.70 -2.41
CA GLN A 155 -1.15 6.36 -2.10
C GLN A 155 -0.48 6.84 -3.38
N SER A 156 0.21 7.98 -3.32
CA SER A 156 1.23 8.33 -4.31
C SER A 156 2.51 8.77 -3.61
N ARG A 157 3.65 8.41 -4.18
CA ARG A 157 4.95 8.80 -3.66
C ARG A 157 6.00 8.89 -4.76
N ILE A 158 6.92 9.83 -4.61
CA ILE A 158 8.17 9.81 -5.38
C ILE A 158 9.22 9.15 -4.50
N ASN A 159 9.80 8.05 -4.96
CA ASN A 159 10.96 7.44 -4.32
C ASN A 159 12.22 7.89 -5.02
N LEU A 160 13.11 8.49 -4.26
CA LEU A 160 14.38 9.01 -4.70
C LEU A 160 15.50 8.15 -4.10
N LYS A 161 16.41 7.70 -4.94
CA LYS A 161 17.68 7.08 -4.53
C LYS A 161 18.82 7.95 -5.05
N PRO A 162 19.30 8.89 -4.24
CA PRO A 162 20.44 9.72 -4.64
C PRO A 162 21.67 8.86 -4.94
N GLY A 163 22.54 9.37 -5.82
CA GLY A 163 23.79 8.71 -6.08
C GLY A 163 24.65 8.61 -4.81
N PHE A 164 25.32 7.49 -4.61
CA PHE A 164 26.19 7.15 -3.46
C PHE A 164 25.48 7.03 -2.09
N ALA A 165 24.26 7.54 -1.92
CA ALA A 165 23.59 7.64 -0.62
C ALA A 165 22.20 6.99 -0.56
N GLY A 166 21.64 6.53 -1.69
CA GLY A 166 20.29 5.96 -1.72
C GLY A 166 20.19 4.65 -0.93
N GLY A 167 19.44 4.66 0.16
CA GLY A 167 19.23 3.50 1.04
C GLY A 167 18.37 2.40 0.43
N PRO A 168 18.46 1.15 0.92
CA PRO A 168 17.62 0.05 0.46
C PRO A 168 16.17 0.19 0.94
N PHE A 169 15.25 -0.52 0.26
CA PHE A 169 13.93 -0.89 0.77
C PHE A 169 13.91 -2.40 0.94
N TYR A 170 13.72 -2.86 2.17
CA TYR A 170 13.77 -4.28 2.50
C TYR A 170 12.57 -5.04 1.92
N TRP A 171 12.65 -6.37 1.84
CA TRP A 171 11.59 -7.24 1.34
C TRP A 171 10.29 -7.04 2.11
N HIS A 172 9.20 -6.79 1.40
CA HIS A 172 7.86 -6.61 1.94
C HIS A 172 6.79 -6.88 0.89
N SER A 173 5.57 -7.03 1.34
CA SER A 173 4.35 -6.91 0.55
C SER A 173 3.67 -5.61 0.94
N ASP A 174 3.35 -4.76 -0.02
CA ASP A 174 2.58 -3.53 0.22
C ASP A 174 1.24 -3.86 0.90
N PHE A 175 0.53 -4.89 0.41
CA PHE A 175 -0.77 -5.29 0.93
C PHE A 175 -0.73 -5.67 2.41
N GLU A 176 0.30 -6.38 2.87
CA GLU A 176 0.42 -6.75 4.29
C GLU A 176 0.37 -5.51 5.19
N THR A 177 1.13 -4.48 4.82
CA THR A 177 1.15 -3.22 5.55
C THR A 177 -0.19 -2.48 5.45
N TRP A 178 -0.78 -2.39 4.26
CA TRP A 178 -2.05 -1.69 4.07
C TRP A 178 -3.22 -2.41 4.75
N HIS A 179 -3.19 -3.74 4.80
CA HIS A 179 -4.15 -4.52 5.55
C HIS A 179 -4.04 -4.26 7.05
N ALA A 180 -2.83 -4.41 7.59
CA ALA A 180 -2.58 -4.27 9.03
C ALA A 180 -2.76 -2.85 9.56
N GLU A 181 -2.30 -1.82 8.80
CA GLU A 181 -2.20 -0.43 9.27
C GLU A 181 -3.22 0.54 8.66
N ASP A 182 -3.82 0.21 7.49
CA ASP A 182 -4.79 1.07 6.82
C ASP A 182 -6.19 0.49 6.77
N GLY A 183 -6.33 -0.82 7.04
CA GLY A 183 -7.62 -1.50 7.00
C GLY A 183 -8.05 -1.90 5.57
N MET A 184 -7.11 -2.16 4.65
CA MET A 184 -7.42 -2.66 3.31
C MET A 184 -7.92 -4.11 3.39
N PRO A 185 -9.19 -4.41 3.00
CA PRO A 185 -9.79 -5.73 3.27
C PRO A 185 -9.20 -6.87 2.45
N ALA A 186 -8.81 -6.59 1.19
CA ALA A 186 -8.30 -7.58 0.25
C ALA A 186 -7.21 -6.97 -0.63
N PRO A 187 -6.30 -7.79 -1.24
CA PRO A 187 -5.27 -7.29 -2.16
C PRO A 187 -5.87 -6.90 -3.53
N ARG A 188 -6.95 -6.11 -3.50
CA ARG A 188 -7.61 -5.55 -4.70
C ARG A 188 -7.08 -4.16 -4.98
N ALA A 189 -5.74 -4.08 -5.02
CA ALA A 189 -4.98 -2.86 -5.28
C ALA A 189 -3.82 -3.16 -6.22
N LEU A 190 -3.43 -2.17 -7.02
CA LEU A 190 -2.35 -2.24 -8.00
C LEU A 190 -1.36 -1.12 -7.73
N SER A 191 -0.08 -1.45 -7.58
CA SER A 191 1.01 -0.51 -7.53
C SER A 191 1.57 -0.27 -8.94
N VAL A 192 1.73 1.01 -9.31
CA VAL A 192 2.39 1.42 -10.56
C VAL A 192 3.63 2.21 -10.22
N SER A 193 4.78 1.83 -10.78
CA SER A 193 6.05 2.54 -10.67
C SER A 193 6.46 3.09 -12.03
N LEU A 194 6.48 4.41 -12.16
CA LEU A 194 6.88 5.12 -13.36
C LEU A 194 8.33 5.61 -13.21
N ALA A 195 9.21 5.19 -14.09
CA ALA A 195 10.64 5.52 -14.04
C ALA A 195 10.86 6.97 -14.52
N LEU A 196 11.27 7.87 -13.61
CA LEU A 196 11.66 9.24 -13.94
C LEU A 196 13.13 9.35 -14.33
N THR A 197 13.93 8.35 -13.98
CA THR A 197 15.32 8.16 -14.43
C THR A 197 15.48 6.71 -14.88
N PRO A 198 16.53 6.38 -15.66
CA PRO A 198 16.77 4.98 -16.03
C PRO A 198 16.96 4.10 -14.78
N ASN A 199 16.27 2.98 -14.74
CA ASN A 199 16.49 1.92 -13.76
C ASN A 199 17.46 0.91 -14.34
N VAL A 200 18.67 0.85 -13.79
CA VAL A 200 19.73 -0.07 -14.23
C VAL A 200 20.11 -1.02 -13.11
N THR A 201 20.75 -2.12 -13.42
CA THR A 201 21.09 -3.17 -12.44
C THR A 201 21.93 -2.68 -11.25
N THR A 202 22.59 -1.55 -11.40
CA THR A 202 23.58 -1.05 -10.41
C THR A 202 23.08 0.11 -9.55
N ASN A 203 21.93 0.77 -9.89
CA ASN A 203 21.43 1.93 -9.14
C ASN A 203 20.27 1.59 -8.18
N GLY A 204 20.20 0.32 -7.74
CA GLY A 204 19.20 -0.15 -6.79
C GLY A 204 17.79 -0.26 -7.39
N PRO A 205 17.62 -0.94 -8.54
CA PRO A 205 16.31 -1.14 -9.16
C PRO A 205 15.43 -2.00 -8.25
N LEU A 206 14.12 -2.00 -8.53
CA LEU A 206 13.19 -2.84 -7.81
C LEU A 206 13.42 -4.31 -8.18
N MET A 207 13.38 -5.19 -7.18
CA MET A 207 13.41 -6.64 -7.30
C MET A 207 12.05 -7.19 -6.90
N ILE A 208 11.54 -8.18 -7.63
CA ILE A 208 10.27 -8.88 -7.37
C ILE A 208 10.52 -10.38 -7.34
N ILE A 209 9.88 -11.10 -6.43
CA ILE A 209 9.74 -12.55 -6.51
C ILE A 209 8.51 -12.85 -7.36
N PRO A 210 8.66 -13.28 -8.64
CA PRO A 210 7.56 -13.51 -9.55
C PRO A 210 6.65 -14.63 -9.05
N GLY A 211 5.31 -14.44 -9.06
CA GLY A 211 4.37 -15.44 -8.56
C GLY A 211 4.15 -15.43 -7.04
N SER A 212 4.94 -14.66 -6.25
CA SER A 212 4.78 -14.55 -4.80
C SER A 212 3.41 -13.98 -4.41
N HIS A 213 2.81 -13.15 -5.25
CA HIS A 213 1.49 -12.56 -5.03
C HIS A 213 0.35 -13.58 -4.87
N ARG A 214 0.55 -14.83 -5.29
CA ARG A 214 -0.42 -15.94 -5.10
C ARG A 214 -0.40 -16.53 -3.70
N ARG A 215 0.53 -16.09 -2.86
CA ARG A 215 0.68 -16.51 -1.46
C ARG A 215 0.70 -15.28 -0.59
N PHE A 216 -0.01 -15.35 0.52
CA PHE A 216 0.08 -14.33 1.56
C PHE A 216 1.13 -14.76 2.57
N VAL A 217 2.10 -13.89 2.83
CA VAL A 217 3.14 -14.10 3.83
C VAL A 217 2.80 -13.22 5.03
N SER A 218 2.36 -13.84 6.12
CA SER A 218 2.10 -13.11 7.36
C SER A 218 3.41 -12.68 8.02
N CYS A 219 3.42 -11.49 8.63
CA CYS A 219 4.56 -11.00 9.40
C CYS A 219 4.36 -11.28 10.90
N VAL A 220 5.48 -11.33 11.64
CA VAL A 220 5.47 -11.57 13.09
C VAL A 220 5.37 -10.27 13.88
N GLY A 221 5.03 -10.38 15.17
CA GLY A 221 5.00 -9.28 16.13
C GLY A 221 3.68 -8.53 16.14
N SER A 222 3.67 -7.36 16.76
CA SER A 222 2.52 -6.45 16.81
C SER A 222 2.98 -5.05 16.48
N THR A 223 2.20 -4.33 15.67
CA THR A 223 2.53 -2.97 15.24
C THR A 223 2.44 -1.99 16.43
N PRO A 224 3.52 -1.26 16.75
CA PRO A 224 3.42 -0.16 17.71
C PRO A 224 2.57 1.00 17.19
N GLY A 225 2.03 1.82 18.09
CA GLY A 225 1.38 3.08 17.69
C GLY A 225 2.35 3.99 16.94
N ASP A 226 1.87 4.69 15.90
CA ASP A 226 2.65 5.61 15.05
C ASP A 226 3.90 4.96 14.39
N TYR A 227 3.89 3.66 14.22
CA TYR A 227 5.01 2.89 13.66
C TYR A 227 5.46 3.36 12.27
N HIS A 228 4.57 3.95 11.49
CA HIS A 228 4.90 4.52 10.19
C HIS A 228 6.09 5.51 10.23
N ARG A 229 6.30 6.23 11.34
CA ARG A 229 7.42 7.16 11.50
C ARG A 229 8.77 6.45 11.50
N GLU A 230 8.84 5.29 12.16
CA GLU A 230 10.04 4.45 12.21
C GLU A 230 10.22 3.66 10.91
N SER A 231 9.16 3.02 10.41
CA SER A 231 9.23 2.13 9.25
C SER A 231 9.66 2.85 7.96
N LEU A 232 9.27 4.12 7.78
CA LEU A 232 9.62 4.90 6.59
C LEU A 232 11.10 5.33 6.56
N THR A 233 11.75 5.44 7.71
CA THR A 233 13.16 5.83 7.84
C THR A 233 14.10 4.63 8.03
N SER A 234 13.58 3.48 8.46
CA SER A 234 14.36 2.26 8.66
C SER A 234 14.71 1.59 7.33
N TYR A 235 15.94 1.13 7.21
CA TYR A 235 16.36 0.31 6.07
C TYR A 235 15.89 -1.15 6.19
N ARG A 236 15.59 -1.59 7.40
CA ARG A 236 15.01 -2.90 7.71
C ARG A 236 14.01 -2.72 8.86
N PRO A 237 12.74 -2.42 8.55
CA PRO A 237 11.71 -2.27 9.55
C PRO A 237 11.54 -3.56 10.37
N PRO A 238 11.46 -3.49 11.72
CA PRO A 238 11.32 -4.68 12.56
C PRO A 238 9.93 -5.36 12.48
N PHE A 239 8.91 -4.65 11.97
CA PHE A 239 7.56 -5.16 11.76
C PHE A 239 7.11 -4.94 10.32
N GLY A 240 6.16 -5.75 9.83
CA GLY A 240 5.66 -5.64 8.45
C GLY A 240 6.66 -6.11 7.39
N THR A 241 7.68 -6.87 7.80
CA THR A 241 8.65 -7.53 6.93
C THR A 241 8.58 -9.04 7.14
N PRO A 242 8.58 -9.84 6.06
CA PRO A 242 8.61 -11.30 6.19
C PRO A 242 9.91 -11.77 6.82
N GLU A 243 9.89 -12.97 7.42
CA GLU A 243 11.10 -13.61 7.92
C GLU A 243 12.04 -13.98 6.76
N GLU A 244 13.35 -13.91 6.99
CA GLU A 244 14.34 -14.18 5.93
C GLU A 244 14.20 -15.58 5.32
N GLN A 245 13.83 -16.57 6.14
CA GLN A 245 13.61 -17.94 5.68
C GLN A 245 12.43 -18.06 4.70
N ASP A 246 11.38 -17.25 4.85
CA ASP A 246 10.24 -17.22 3.95
C ASP A 246 10.60 -16.58 2.62
N VAL A 247 11.34 -15.47 2.68
CA VAL A 247 11.88 -14.82 1.47
C VAL A 247 12.82 -15.79 0.73
N ALA A 248 13.73 -16.46 1.44
CA ALA A 248 14.66 -17.42 0.86
C ALA A 248 13.93 -18.59 0.21
N SER A 249 12.95 -19.19 0.90
CA SER A 249 12.16 -20.30 0.38
C SER A 249 11.41 -19.91 -0.90
N LEU A 250 10.79 -18.73 -0.92
CA LEU A 250 10.07 -18.26 -2.12
C LEU A 250 11.02 -17.89 -3.26
N ALA A 251 12.18 -17.31 -2.94
CA ALA A 251 13.19 -16.98 -3.93
C ALA A 251 13.83 -18.23 -4.54
N ASP A 252 14.08 -19.28 -3.75
CA ASP A 252 14.60 -20.57 -4.24
C ASP A 252 13.60 -21.28 -5.17
N GLU A 253 12.30 -21.16 -4.86
CA GLU A 253 11.24 -21.76 -5.69
C GLU A 253 10.94 -20.96 -6.96
N LEU A 254 10.86 -19.64 -6.87
CA LEU A 254 10.28 -18.77 -7.90
C LEU A 254 11.30 -17.85 -8.59
N GLY A 255 12.50 -17.74 -8.05
CA GLY A 255 13.53 -16.82 -8.52
C GLY A 255 13.30 -15.36 -8.06
N ILE A 256 14.19 -14.49 -8.49
CA ILE A 256 14.12 -13.04 -8.28
C ILE A 256 14.32 -12.33 -9.61
N ASP A 257 13.36 -11.50 -10.00
CA ASP A 257 13.49 -10.63 -11.16
C ASP A 257 13.98 -9.22 -10.74
N THR A 258 14.91 -8.70 -11.51
CA THR A 258 15.38 -7.31 -11.36
C THR A 258 14.72 -6.46 -12.44
N ILE A 259 13.95 -5.44 -12.04
CA ILE A 259 13.16 -4.62 -12.93
C ILE A 259 14.00 -3.43 -13.42
N THR A 260 14.45 -3.49 -14.67
CA THR A 260 15.23 -2.45 -15.32
C THR A 260 14.49 -1.87 -16.54
N GLY A 261 14.81 -0.65 -16.92
CA GLY A 261 14.25 0.00 -18.11
C GLY A 261 14.69 1.44 -18.24
N PRO A 262 14.49 2.05 -19.42
CA PRO A 262 14.75 3.48 -19.63
C PRO A 262 13.79 4.34 -18.79
N ALA A 263 14.13 5.64 -18.65
CA ALA A 263 13.15 6.61 -18.16
C ALA A 263 11.88 6.56 -19.03
N GLY A 264 10.72 6.81 -18.44
CA GLY A 264 9.42 6.68 -19.08
C GLY A 264 8.84 5.26 -19.08
N SER A 265 9.55 4.26 -18.57
CA SER A 265 8.99 2.90 -18.37
C SER A 265 8.04 2.84 -17.19
N ALA A 266 7.06 1.95 -17.27
CA ALA A 266 6.14 1.60 -16.19
C ALA A 266 6.33 0.14 -15.74
N LEU A 267 6.18 -0.08 -14.44
CA LEU A 267 6.00 -1.38 -13.82
C LEU A 267 4.64 -1.37 -13.12
N TYR A 268 3.77 -2.29 -13.47
CA TYR A 268 2.49 -2.56 -12.82
C TYR A 268 2.63 -3.85 -12.02
N PHE A 269 2.39 -3.82 -10.71
CA PHE A 269 2.54 -5.02 -9.88
C PHE A 269 1.44 -5.14 -8.83
N ASP A 270 1.08 -6.37 -8.55
CA ASP A 270 0.07 -6.72 -7.55
C ASP A 270 0.55 -6.30 -6.16
N SER A 271 -0.34 -5.69 -5.40
CA SER A 271 -0.07 -5.20 -4.04
C SER A 271 0.49 -6.27 -3.10
N ASN A 272 0.21 -7.54 -3.37
CA ASN A 272 0.68 -8.68 -2.58
C ASN A 272 2.01 -9.29 -3.09
N CYS A 273 2.63 -8.75 -4.14
CA CYS A 273 3.96 -9.18 -4.56
C CYS A 273 5.02 -8.89 -3.49
N LEU A 274 5.84 -9.88 -3.15
CA LEU A 274 7.06 -9.63 -2.40
C LEU A 274 8.06 -8.90 -3.29
N HIS A 275 8.48 -7.72 -2.83
CA HIS A 275 9.42 -6.88 -3.56
C HIS A 275 10.37 -6.15 -2.62
N ALA A 276 11.48 -5.70 -3.18
CA ALA A 276 12.54 -5.00 -2.46
C ALA A 276 13.33 -4.12 -3.42
N SER A 277 14.28 -3.33 -2.91
CA SER A 277 15.31 -2.72 -3.74
C SER A 277 16.61 -2.51 -2.97
N GLY A 278 17.73 -2.82 -3.58
CA GLY A 278 19.06 -2.57 -3.01
C GLY A 278 19.37 -1.09 -2.80
N GLY A 279 20.44 -0.77 -2.08
CA GLY A 279 20.97 0.59 -1.99
C GLY A 279 21.61 1.04 -3.31
N ASN A 280 21.87 2.34 -3.44
CA ASN A 280 22.56 2.92 -4.58
C ASN A 280 23.92 3.52 -4.15
N ILE A 281 24.99 2.84 -4.50
CA ILE A 281 26.37 3.28 -4.29
C ILE A 281 27.04 3.78 -5.57
N THR A 282 26.28 3.95 -6.66
CA THR A 282 26.75 4.49 -7.94
C THR A 282 26.50 5.99 -8.03
N PRO A 283 27.16 6.73 -8.94
CA PRO A 283 26.86 8.14 -9.15
C PRO A 283 25.50 8.40 -9.83
N TYR A 284 24.80 7.36 -10.29
CA TYR A 284 23.57 7.47 -11.09
C TYR A 284 22.32 7.41 -10.20
N PRO A 285 21.62 8.52 -9.97
CA PRO A 285 20.42 8.52 -9.16
C PRO A 285 19.30 7.69 -9.80
N ARG A 286 18.39 7.18 -8.97
CA ARG A 286 17.15 6.53 -9.39
C ARG A 286 15.94 7.25 -8.79
N SER A 287 15.03 7.70 -9.63
CA SER A 287 13.80 8.37 -9.21
C SER A 287 12.60 7.72 -9.89
N ASN A 288 11.59 7.35 -9.09
CA ASN A 288 10.36 6.74 -9.60
C ASN A 288 9.14 7.39 -8.93
N LEU A 289 8.13 7.71 -9.74
CA LEU A 289 6.79 8.02 -9.25
C LEU A 289 6.03 6.71 -9.03
N PHE A 290 5.59 6.47 -7.80
CA PHE A 290 4.67 5.39 -7.46
C PHE A 290 3.26 5.95 -7.29
N VAL A 291 2.28 5.29 -7.89
CA VAL A 291 0.87 5.49 -7.62
C VAL A 291 0.21 4.16 -7.34
N VAL A 292 -0.59 4.10 -6.29
CA VAL A 292 -1.31 2.91 -5.86
C VAL A 292 -2.80 3.14 -6.08
N PHE A 293 -3.38 2.31 -6.92
CA PHE A 293 -4.81 2.30 -7.17
C PHE A 293 -5.47 1.22 -6.32
N ASN A 294 -6.49 1.60 -5.57
CA ASN A 294 -7.35 0.69 -4.82
C ASN A 294 -8.73 0.63 -5.48
N ALA A 295 -9.31 -0.55 -5.62
CA ALA A 295 -10.66 -0.70 -6.12
C ALA A 295 -11.66 0.01 -5.20
N LYS A 296 -12.66 0.72 -5.75
CA LYS A 296 -13.67 1.43 -4.94
C LYS A 296 -14.45 0.49 -4.03
N SER A 297 -14.74 -0.72 -4.48
CA SER A 297 -15.41 -1.74 -3.67
C SER A 297 -14.54 -2.31 -2.55
N ASN A 298 -13.22 -2.03 -2.56
CA ASN A 298 -12.25 -2.44 -1.54
C ASN A 298 -11.95 -1.31 -0.55
N ALA A 299 -12.96 -0.51 -0.21
CA ALA A 299 -12.84 0.64 0.67
C ALA A 299 -12.20 0.25 2.02
N LEU A 300 -11.33 1.12 2.51
CA LEU A 300 -10.60 0.91 3.77
C LEU A 300 -11.58 0.80 4.94
N GLN A 301 -11.29 -0.11 5.84
CA GLN A 301 -11.98 -0.35 7.11
C GLN A 301 -11.09 0.10 8.28
N GLU A 302 -11.46 -0.29 9.50
CA GLU A 302 -10.54 -0.16 10.63
C GLU A 302 -9.32 -1.06 10.41
N PRO A 303 -8.10 -0.60 10.78
CA PRO A 303 -6.88 -1.37 10.65
C PRO A 303 -6.96 -2.74 11.32
N TYR A 304 -6.63 -3.80 10.59
CA TYR A 304 -6.70 -5.17 11.12
C TYR A 304 -5.60 -5.45 12.16
N GLY A 305 -4.52 -4.67 12.17
CA GLY A 305 -3.48 -4.72 13.19
C GLY A 305 -3.87 -4.08 14.54
N GLY A 306 -5.08 -3.50 14.65
CA GLY A 306 -5.59 -2.91 15.88
C GLY A 306 -4.97 -1.57 16.27
N THR A 307 -4.24 -0.92 15.37
CA THR A 307 -3.70 0.44 15.54
C THR A 307 -4.66 1.49 14.99
N ALA A 308 -4.41 2.77 15.31
CA ALA A 308 -5.06 3.87 14.58
C ALA A 308 -4.63 3.85 13.10
N PRO A 309 -5.51 4.27 12.17
CA PRO A 309 -5.15 4.42 10.76
C PRO A 309 -3.94 5.36 10.58
N ARG A 310 -3.11 5.06 9.57
CA ARG A 310 -2.02 5.94 9.19
C ARG A 310 -2.55 7.29 8.68
N PRO A 311 -1.74 8.37 8.72
CA PRO A 311 -2.10 9.68 8.19
C PRO A 311 -2.55 9.63 6.70
N ASP A 312 -3.47 10.51 6.30
CA ASP A 312 -4.06 10.55 4.95
C ASP A 312 -3.01 10.64 3.82
N HIS A 313 -1.91 11.33 4.04
CA HIS A 313 -0.82 11.39 3.04
C HIS A 313 -0.11 10.05 2.81
N LEU A 314 -0.26 9.07 3.70
CA LEU A 314 0.25 7.70 3.56
C LEU A 314 -0.82 6.71 3.10
N ALA A 315 -2.08 6.97 3.45
CA ALA A 315 -3.22 6.09 3.17
C ALA A 315 -4.48 6.92 2.97
N HIS A 316 -4.71 7.35 1.74
CA HIS A 316 -5.90 8.15 1.41
C HIS A 316 -7.17 7.31 1.53
N ARG A 317 -8.17 7.84 2.27
CA ARG A 317 -9.45 7.19 2.63
C ARG A 317 -10.64 7.72 1.85
#